data_421b23dcfeb0cb1947a8a9249bb4629f
#
_entry.id   421b23dcfeb0cb1947a8a9249bb4629f
#
_cell.length_a   1.000
_cell.length_b   1.000
_cell.length_c   1.000
_cell.angle_alpha   90.00
_cell.angle_beta   90.00
_cell.angle_gamma   90.00
#
_symmetry.space_group_name_H-M   'P 1'
#
loop_
_entity.id
_entity.type
_entity.pdbx_description
1 polymer ?
#
loop_
_entity_poly.entity_id
_entity_poly.type
_entity_poly.pdbx_seq_one_letter_code
_entity_poly.pdbx_strand_id
1 'polypeptide(L)'
;VANSKKVNTDTVSIEDYGTTQGNTEQGDAWDKAIDGMLFETVNGSSYKAYILLVKDPSRVFVGTSSDFKSGKQGARIFDVVKKYNAIAAINGGEFYDRGGVGTGDNPIGTTYSQGKLVWNDGQNRRTFMGFDKDNKLIVTEGMSAKEADVLGIRDGVCFQTGNVLITHD
;
A
#
# COMPACT_ATOMS: atom_id res chain seq x y z
N VAL A 1 -10.04 -31.67 -4.16
CA VAL A 1 -9.24 -31.20 -3.02
C VAL A 1 -8.72 -29.83 -3.41
N ALA A 2 -9.37 -28.77 -2.88
CA ALA A 2 -8.98 -27.40 -3.16
C ALA A 2 -7.67 -27.12 -2.42
N ASN A 3 -6.60 -26.80 -3.16
CA ASN A 3 -5.37 -26.29 -2.62
C ASN A 3 -5.66 -24.90 -2.04
N SER A 4 -5.85 -24.81 -0.73
CA SER A 4 -5.94 -23.51 -0.04
C SER A 4 -4.55 -22.88 -0.09
N LYS A 5 -4.38 -21.84 -0.91
CA LYS A 5 -3.20 -20.96 -0.83
C LYS A 5 -3.09 -20.44 0.61
N LYS A 6 -1.94 -20.66 1.23
CA LYS A 6 -1.63 -20.04 2.51
C LYS A 6 -1.54 -18.52 2.31
N VAL A 7 -2.49 -17.79 2.88
CA VAL A 7 -2.37 -16.34 2.98
C VAL A 7 -1.35 -16.07 4.09
N ASN A 8 -0.27 -15.37 3.76
CA ASN A 8 0.71 -14.94 4.76
C ASN A 8 0.09 -13.78 5.57
N THR A 9 -0.24 -14.07 6.82
CA THR A 9 -0.84 -13.11 7.76
C THR A 9 0.14 -12.67 8.84
N ASP A 10 1.46 -12.83 8.60
CA ASP A 10 2.45 -12.43 9.58
C ASP A 10 2.40 -10.91 9.76
N THR A 11 2.14 -10.48 10.95
CA THR A 11 2.15 -9.08 11.36
C THR A 11 3.60 -8.65 11.54
N VAL A 12 4.08 -7.78 10.68
CA VAL A 12 5.31 -7.03 10.95
C VAL A 12 4.96 -6.01 12.02
N SER A 13 5.40 -6.22 13.26
CA SER A 13 5.29 -5.20 14.28
C SER A 13 6.37 -4.14 14.06
N ILE A 14 6.00 -2.87 14.17
CA ILE A 14 6.94 -1.74 14.05
C ILE A 14 8.03 -1.80 15.15
N GLU A 15 7.81 -2.58 16.21
CA GLU A 15 8.76 -2.82 17.29
C GLU A 15 10.03 -3.56 16.84
N ASP A 16 9.96 -4.32 15.73
CA ASP A 16 11.11 -5.07 15.19
C ASP A 16 12.11 -4.20 14.41
N TYR A 17 11.77 -2.96 14.08
CA TYR A 17 12.66 -2.03 13.36
C TYR A 17 13.63 -1.26 14.27
N GLY A 18 13.64 -1.50 15.59
CA GLY A 18 14.38 -0.72 16.59
C GLY A 18 15.59 -1.40 17.22
N THR A 19 15.87 -2.67 16.98
CA THR A 19 16.95 -3.39 17.68
C THR A 19 18.18 -3.66 16.81
N THR A 20 18.89 -2.61 16.41
CA THR A 20 20.33 -2.72 16.27
C THR A 20 20.95 -2.53 17.65
N GLN A 21 21.54 -3.60 18.21
CA GLN A 21 22.34 -3.50 19.43
C GLN A 21 23.50 -2.52 19.21
N GLY A 22 23.34 -1.35 19.75
CA GLY A 22 24.38 -0.32 19.85
C GLY A 22 24.01 0.58 21.01
N ASN A 23 24.73 0.42 22.12
CA ASN A 23 24.64 1.27 23.31
C ASN A 23 24.83 2.73 22.94
N THR A 24 23.76 3.50 22.89
CA THR A 24 23.76 4.95 23.15
C THR A 24 22.32 5.29 23.58
N GLU A 25 22.18 6.17 24.57
CA GLU A 25 20.92 6.82 24.97
C GLU A 25 20.30 7.52 23.76
N GLN A 26 19.60 6.78 22.94
CA GLN A 26 18.87 7.29 21.78
C GLN A 26 17.42 7.34 22.21
N GLY A 27 16.92 8.56 22.46
CA GLY A 27 15.49 8.80 22.68
C GLY A 27 14.68 8.10 21.61
N ASP A 28 13.46 7.68 21.93
CA ASP A 28 12.57 6.98 21.01
C ASP A 28 12.52 7.77 19.70
N ALA A 29 12.72 7.09 18.56
CA ALA A 29 12.64 7.72 17.24
C ALA A 29 11.33 8.50 17.05
N TRP A 30 10.28 8.07 17.76
CA TRP A 30 8.96 8.70 17.78
C TRP A 30 8.89 10.02 18.58
N ASP A 31 9.91 10.38 19.38
CA ASP A 31 9.97 11.68 20.08
C ASP A 31 9.98 12.85 19.10
N LYS A 32 10.44 12.62 17.87
CA LYS A 32 10.44 13.60 16.78
C LYS A 32 9.17 13.56 15.93
N ALA A 33 8.26 12.64 16.21
CA ALA A 33 7.05 12.48 15.42
C ALA A 33 6.06 13.61 15.68
N ILE A 34 5.47 14.12 14.61
CA ILE A 34 4.39 15.10 14.68
C ILE A 34 3.08 14.36 14.38
N ASP A 35 2.17 14.41 15.34
CA ASP A 35 0.85 13.76 15.20
C ASP A 35 0.95 12.29 14.78
N GLY A 36 1.88 11.53 15.40
CA GLY A 36 2.10 10.11 15.11
C GLY A 36 2.69 9.82 13.73
N MET A 37 3.34 10.79 13.12
CA MET A 37 4.04 10.63 11.84
C MET A 37 5.47 11.13 11.96
N LEU A 38 6.39 10.39 11.37
CA LEU A 38 7.79 10.75 11.26
C LEU A 38 8.19 10.79 9.78
N PHE A 39 8.75 11.91 9.35
CA PHE A 39 9.25 12.08 7.99
C PHE A 39 10.77 12.15 8.00
N GLU A 40 11.40 11.28 7.22
CA GLU A 40 12.83 11.20 7.08
C GLU A 40 13.30 11.29 5.64
N THR A 41 14.51 11.76 5.45
CA THR A 41 15.18 11.81 4.16
C THR A 41 16.47 11.03 4.23
N VAL A 42 16.62 10.06 3.33
CA VAL A 42 17.85 9.29 3.18
C VAL A 42 18.55 9.70 1.89
N ASN A 43 19.81 10.10 1.99
CA ASN A 43 20.63 10.44 0.84
C ASN A 43 21.63 9.31 0.59
N GLY A 44 21.46 8.58 -0.51
CA GLY A 44 22.43 7.62 -1.02
C GLY A 44 23.43 8.28 -1.97
N SER A 45 24.37 7.51 -2.48
CA SER A 45 25.40 8.01 -3.44
C SER A 45 24.80 8.43 -4.78
N SER A 46 23.68 7.80 -5.19
CA SER A 46 23.02 8.02 -6.49
C SER A 46 21.50 8.20 -6.39
N TYR A 47 20.96 8.27 -5.17
CA TYR A 47 19.52 8.44 -4.95
C TYR A 47 19.23 9.27 -3.72
N LYS A 48 18.02 9.79 -3.67
CA LYS A 48 17.41 10.39 -2.48
C LYS A 48 16.08 9.71 -2.21
N ALA A 49 15.91 9.19 -1.00
CA ALA A 49 14.67 8.56 -0.57
C ALA A 49 13.96 9.44 0.48
N TYR A 50 12.66 9.44 0.40
CA TYR A 50 11.78 10.08 1.39
C TYR A 50 10.98 8.98 2.06
N ILE A 51 11.01 8.93 3.38
CA ILE A 51 10.35 7.92 4.20
C ILE A 51 9.34 8.62 5.09
N LEU A 52 8.09 8.19 5.02
CA LEU A 52 7.05 8.61 5.95
C LEU A 52 6.61 7.39 6.76
N LEU A 53 6.90 7.41 8.05
CA LEU A 53 6.41 6.44 9.00
C LEU A 53 5.10 6.94 9.59
N VAL A 54 4.09 6.10 9.64
CA VAL A 54 2.77 6.40 10.18
C VAL A 54 2.48 5.40 11.29
N LYS A 55 2.39 5.87 12.54
CA LYS A 55 2.23 5.03 13.73
C LYS A 55 0.89 4.28 13.74
N ASP A 56 -0.16 4.94 13.29
CA ASP A 56 -1.51 4.37 13.23
C ASP A 56 -1.88 3.98 11.78
N PRO A 57 -1.85 2.69 11.42
CA PRO A 57 -2.17 2.25 10.08
C PRO A 57 -3.63 2.52 9.65
N SER A 58 -4.55 2.80 10.59
CA SER A 58 -5.91 3.20 10.24
C SER A 58 -5.98 4.52 9.47
N ARG A 59 -4.94 5.34 9.56
CA ARG A 59 -4.79 6.61 8.84
C ARG A 59 -4.31 6.44 7.39
N VAL A 60 -3.89 5.24 7.01
CA VAL A 60 -3.43 4.91 5.66
C VAL A 60 -4.57 4.27 4.88
N PHE A 61 -4.89 4.80 3.73
CA PHE A 61 -5.98 4.30 2.89
C PHE A 61 -5.67 4.47 1.39
N VAL A 62 -6.40 3.75 0.56
CA VAL A 62 -6.32 3.87 -0.90
C VAL A 62 -7.21 4.99 -1.36
N GLY A 63 -6.61 6.05 -1.91
CA GLY A 63 -7.34 7.10 -2.61
C GLY A 63 -7.49 6.76 -4.09
N THR A 64 -8.68 7.00 -4.65
CA THR A 64 -8.96 6.78 -6.07
C THR A 64 -9.13 8.08 -6.82
N SER A 65 -8.64 8.14 -8.05
CA SER A 65 -8.69 9.34 -8.87
C SER A 65 -10.13 9.70 -9.30
N SER A 66 -10.88 8.72 -9.75
CA SER A 66 -12.26 8.87 -10.23
C SER A 66 -12.92 7.49 -10.34
N ASP A 67 -14.08 7.43 -10.97
CA ASP A 67 -14.61 6.17 -11.46
C ASP A 67 -13.63 5.58 -12.48
N PHE A 68 -13.04 4.46 -12.16
CA PHE A 68 -12.15 3.75 -13.09
C PHE A 68 -12.96 3.33 -14.34
N LYS A 69 -12.81 4.08 -15.42
CA LYS A 69 -13.45 3.78 -16.70
C LYS A 69 -12.44 3.92 -17.80
N SER A 70 -12.43 2.94 -18.69
CA SER A 70 -11.59 2.93 -19.88
C SER A 70 -11.71 4.24 -20.66
N GLY A 71 -10.56 4.84 -20.98
CA GLY A 71 -10.47 6.06 -21.75
C GLY A 71 -10.66 7.38 -20.99
N LYS A 72 -10.81 7.33 -19.67
CA LYS A 72 -10.76 8.52 -18.82
C LYS A 72 -9.37 8.65 -18.21
N GLN A 73 -8.79 9.83 -18.29
CA GLN A 73 -7.53 10.12 -17.63
C GLN A 73 -7.72 10.12 -16.12
N GLY A 74 -6.79 9.48 -15.38
CA GLY A 74 -6.72 9.53 -13.95
C GLY A 74 -6.43 10.95 -13.44
N ALA A 75 -6.78 11.23 -12.18
CA ALA A 75 -6.50 12.50 -11.56
C ALA A 75 -5.01 12.59 -11.16
N ARG A 76 -4.50 13.80 -11.11
CA ARG A 76 -3.16 14.05 -10.56
C ARG A 76 -3.17 13.78 -9.06
N ILE A 77 -2.04 13.37 -8.50
CA ILE A 77 -1.89 13.08 -7.07
C ILE A 77 -2.36 14.25 -6.19
N PHE A 78 -2.10 15.50 -6.58
CA PHE A 78 -2.56 16.68 -5.84
C PHE A 78 -4.08 16.83 -5.79
N ASP A 79 -4.77 16.41 -6.84
CA ASP A 79 -6.25 16.45 -6.89
C ASP A 79 -6.84 15.34 -6.01
N VAL A 80 -6.17 14.17 -5.96
CA VAL A 80 -6.53 13.08 -5.05
C VAL A 80 -6.31 13.50 -3.60
N VAL A 81 -5.17 14.11 -3.28
CA VAL A 81 -4.88 14.67 -1.94
C VAL A 81 -5.98 15.63 -1.48
N LYS A 82 -6.38 16.56 -2.35
CA LYS A 82 -7.48 17.51 -2.05
C LYS A 82 -8.83 16.81 -1.86
N LYS A 83 -9.14 15.85 -2.74
CA LYS A 83 -10.40 15.09 -2.68
C LYS A 83 -10.60 14.40 -1.34
N TYR A 84 -9.54 13.83 -0.80
CA TYR A 84 -9.57 13.07 0.44
C TYR A 84 -9.12 13.86 1.68
N ASN A 85 -8.78 15.15 1.53
CA ASN A 85 -8.18 15.96 2.59
C ASN A 85 -6.97 15.25 3.23
N ALA A 86 -6.16 14.58 2.43
CA ALA A 86 -4.99 13.85 2.89
C ALA A 86 -3.81 14.80 3.07
N ILE A 87 -2.92 14.46 4.00
CA ILE A 87 -1.71 15.25 4.30
C ILE A 87 -0.48 14.78 3.52
N ALA A 88 -0.51 13.52 3.06
CA ALA A 88 0.52 12.95 2.21
C ALA A 88 -0.10 11.93 1.25
N ALA A 89 0.55 11.69 0.14
CA ALA A 89 0.19 10.63 -0.79
C ALA A 89 1.40 10.13 -1.57
N ILE A 90 1.31 8.88 -1.99
CA ILE A 90 2.27 8.23 -2.88
C ILE A 90 1.48 7.46 -3.94
N ASN A 91 2.10 7.24 -5.10
CA ASN A 91 1.50 6.38 -6.12
C ASN A 91 1.26 4.98 -5.53
N GLY A 92 0.05 4.48 -5.75
CA GLY A 92 -0.37 3.14 -5.34
C GLY A 92 -0.21 2.12 -6.46
N GLY A 93 -1.21 1.24 -6.60
CA GLY A 93 -1.19 0.07 -7.46
C GLY A 93 -0.85 0.27 -8.93
N GLU A 94 -0.59 -0.83 -9.59
CA GLU A 94 -0.33 -0.89 -11.03
C GLU A 94 -1.60 -0.57 -11.83
N PHE A 95 -1.43 0.02 -13.00
CA PHE A 95 -2.53 0.29 -13.95
C PHE A 95 -2.13 -0.09 -15.37
N TYR A 96 -3.12 -0.32 -16.21
CA TYR A 96 -2.88 -0.62 -17.62
C TYR A 96 -2.61 0.66 -18.39
N ASP A 97 -1.33 0.86 -18.73
CA ASP A 97 -0.87 2.07 -19.44
C ASP A 97 -0.85 1.88 -20.95
N ARG A 98 -1.95 2.22 -21.59
CA ARG A 98 -2.07 2.12 -23.07
C ARG A 98 -1.18 3.15 -23.74
N GLY A 99 -0.17 2.65 -24.43
CA GLY A 99 0.75 3.49 -25.20
C GLY A 99 1.79 4.21 -24.35
N GLY A 100 1.94 3.88 -23.07
CA GLY A 100 2.98 4.43 -22.20
C GLY A 100 2.82 5.92 -21.90
N VAL A 101 1.59 6.41 -21.84
CA VAL A 101 1.29 7.86 -21.68
C VAL A 101 0.81 8.22 -20.27
N GLY A 102 0.79 7.25 -19.34
CA GLY A 102 0.45 7.48 -17.94
C GLY A 102 -1.03 7.84 -17.73
N THR A 103 -1.96 7.16 -18.40
CA THR A 103 -3.40 7.46 -18.31
C THR A 103 -3.98 7.23 -16.91
N GLY A 104 -3.51 6.20 -16.18
CA GLY A 104 -4.00 5.88 -14.84
C GLY A 104 -5.49 5.56 -14.77
N ASP A 105 -6.09 5.04 -15.85
CA ASP A 105 -7.53 4.85 -15.98
C ASP A 105 -8.04 3.50 -15.46
N ASN A 106 -7.29 2.43 -15.69
CA ASN A 106 -7.68 1.06 -15.33
C ASN A 106 -6.64 0.42 -14.43
N PRO A 107 -6.90 0.25 -13.13
CA PRO A 107 -6.04 -0.54 -12.27
C PRO A 107 -5.91 -1.98 -12.75
N ILE A 108 -4.80 -2.63 -12.43
CA ILE A 108 -4.61 -4.06 -12.67
C ILE A 108 -4.92 -4.81 -11.38
N GLY A 109 -5.69 -5.92 -11.53
CA GLY A 109 -6.08 -6.76 -10.41
C GLY A 109 -7.22 -6.18 -9.57
N THR A 110 -7.18 -6.43 -8.28
CA THR A 110 -8.22 -6.04 -7.32
C THR A 110 -7.82 -4.77 -6.56
N THR A 111 -8.74 -3.81 -6.47
CA THR A 111 -8.54 -2.58 -5.71
C THR A 111 -9.69 -2.35 -4.74
N TYR A 112 -9.36 -2.19 -3.46
CA TYR A 112 -10.27 -1.80 -2.39
C TYR A 112 -9.91 -0.40 -1.89
N SER A 113 -10.92 0.38 -1.60
CA SER A 113 -10.80 1.72 -1.01
C SER A 113 -11.89 1.91 0.04
N GLN A 114 -11.48 2.16 1.27
CA GLN A 114 -12.38 2.44 2.40
C GLN A 114 -13.50 1.40 2.56
N GLY A 115 -13.12 0.12 2.54
CA GLY A 115 -14.04 -1.02 2.71
C GLY A 115 -14.89 -1.36 1.48
N LYS A 116 -14.60 -0.77 0.33
CA LYS A 116 -15.38 -1.01 -0.90
C LYS A 116 -14.49 -1.55 -2.01
N LEU A 117 -14.97 -2.56 -2.70
CA LEU A 117 -14.41 -2.98 -3.97
C LEU A 117 -14.67 -1.88 -5.00
N VAL A 118 -13.61 -1.23 -5.48
CA VAL A 118 -13.70 -0.14 -6.46
C VAL A 118 -13.30 -0.57 -7.85
N TRP A 119 -12.51 -1.64 -7.96
CA TRP A 119 -12.10 -2.22 -9.22
C TRP A 119 -11.73 -3.70 -9.09
N ASN A 120 -12.03 -4.47 -10.12
CA ASN A 120 -11.51 -5.83 -10.32
C ASN A 120 -11.51 -6.14 -11.82
N ASP A 121 -10.36 -6.50 -12.35
CA ASP A 121 -10.22 -6.91 -13.76
C ASP A 121 -10.33 -8.42 -13.98
N GLY A 122 -10.59 -9.17 -12.92
CA GLY A 122 -10.67 -10.63 -12.94
C GLY A 122 -9.32 -11.35 -13.01
N GLN A 123 -8.21 -10.63 -12.96
CA GLN A 123 -6.87 -11.22 -13.01
C GLN A 123 -6.25 -11.33 -11.63
N ASN A 124 -5.98 -12.56 -11.19
CA ASN A 124 -5.41 -12.85 -9.86
C ASN A 124 -3.90 -13.12 -9.91
N ARG A 125 -3.18 -12.45 -10.81
CA ARG A 125 -1.75 -12.74 -11.08
C ARG A 125 -0.78 -11.73 -10.51
N ARG A 126 -1.26 -10.76 -9.76
CA ARG A 126 -0.46 -9.65 -9.22
C ARG A 126 -0.32 -9.79 -7.72
N THR A 127 0.80 -9.34 -7.19
CA THR A 127 0.95 -9.21 -5.73
C THR A 127 -0.05 -8.19 -5.23
N PHE A 128 -0.90 -8.60 -4.30
CA PHE A 128 -1.82 -7.71 -3.60
C PHE A 128 -1.18 -7.28 -2.28
N MET A 129 -1.30 -6.00 -1.95
CA MET A 129 -0.92 -5.44 -0.66
C MET A 129 -2.04 -4.53 -0.16
N GLY A 130 -2.41 -4.69 1.11
CA GLY A 130 -3.48 -3.90 1.71
C GLY A 130 -3.65 -4.13 3.19
N PHE A 131 -4.65 -3.51 3.76
CA PHE A 131 -5.06 -3.67 5.15
C PHE A 131 -6.44 -4.30 5.24
N ASP A 132 -6.63 -5.19 6.20
CA ASP A 132 -7.95 -5.67 6.57
C ASP A 132 -8.68 -4.67 7.50
N LYS A 133 -9.90 -5.02 7.92
CA LYS A 133 -10.73 -4.21 8.81
C LYS A 133 -10.10 -3.97 10.20
N ASP A 134 -9.16 -4.82 10.60
CA ASP A 134 -8.44 -4.74 11.86
C ASP A 134 -7.08 -4.03 11.72
N ASN A 135 -6.85 -3.38 10.56
CA ASN A 135 -5.62 -2.68 10.17
C ASN A 135 -4.38 -3.58 10.06
N LYS A 136 -4.57 -4.88 9.90
CA LYS A 136 -3.50 -5.82 9.69
C LYS A 136 -3.03 -5.78 8.24
N LEU A 137 -1.72 -5.73 8.02
CA LEU A 137 -1.14 -5.77 6.69
C LEU A 137 -1.32 -7.16 6.08
N ILE A 138 -1.85 -7.21 4.87
CA ILE A 138 -2.02 -8.41 4.06
C ILE A 138 -1.18 -8.26 2.80
N VAL A 139 -0.28 -9.21 2.57
CA VAL A 139 0.49 -9.32 1.34
C VAL A 139 0.33 -10.74 0.80
N THR A 140 -0.08 -10.87 -0.46
CA THR A 140 -0.32 -12.19 -1.07
C THR A 140 -0.12 -12.17 -2.58
N GLU A 141 0.20 -13.32 -3.16
CA GLU A 141 0.22 -13.51 -4.61
C GLU A 141 -1.22 -13.73 -5.12
N GLY A 142 -1.75 -12.72 -5.75
CA GLY A 142 -3.13 -12.71 -6.27
C GLY A 142 -4.16 -12.51 -5.16
N MET A 143 -5.19 -11.77 -5.49
CA MET A 143 -6.33 -11.51 -4.62
C MET A 143 -7.58 -11.43 -5.50
N SER A 144 -8.49 -12.36 -5.35
CA SER A 144 -9.82 -12.23 -5.94
C SER A 144 -10.72 -11.36 -5.07
N ALA A 145 -11.76 -10.78 -5.67
CA ALA A 145 -12.75 -10.02 -4.90
C ALA A 145 -13.40 -10.86 -3.79
N LYS A 146 -13.68 -12.15 -4.06
CA LYS A 146 -14.24 -13.06 -3.06
C LYS A 146 -13.30 -13.33 -1.88
N GLU A 147 -12.02 -13.53 -2.15
CA GLU A 147 -11.02 -13.69 -1.09
C GLU A 147 -10.89 -12.42 -0.26
N ALA A 148 -10.86 -11.26 -0.92
CA ALA A 148 -10.80 -9.97 -0.25
C ALA A 148 -12.00 -9.72 0.67
N ASP A 149 -13.22 -10.07 0.22
CA ASP A 149 -14.42 -9.97 1.04
C ASP A 149 -14.36 -10.89 2.26
N VAL A 150 -13.90 -12.13 2.09
CA VAL A 150 -13.74 -13.10 3.21
C VAL A 150 -12.70 -12.62 4.22
N LEU A 151 -11.61 -12.01 3.76
CA LEU A 151 -10.56 -11.46 4.62
C LEU A 151 -10.94 -10.11 5.25
N GLY A 152 -12.04 -9.51 4.79
CA GLY A 152 -12.47 -8.20 5.25
C GLY A 152 -11.50 -7.09 4.86
N ILE A 153 -11.01 -7.13 3.62
CA ILE A 153 -10.07 -6.10 3.13
C ILE A 153 -10.73 -4.71 3.19
N ARG A 154 -10.05 -3.79 3.85
CA ARG A 154 -10.45 -2.38 3.97
C ARG A 154 -9.88 -1.54 2.83
N ASP A 155 -8.60 -1.66 2.60
CA ASP A 155 -7.87 -0.94 1.55
C ASP A 155 -6.80 -1.84 0.96
N GLY A 156 -6.58 -1.75 -0.34
CA GLY A 156 -5.53 -2.51 -0.97
C GLY A 156 -5.49 -2.36 -2.48
N VAL A 157 -4.34 -2.65 -3.03
CA VAL A 157 -4.01 -2.52 -4.46
C VAL A 157 -3.13 -3.67 -4.91
N CYS A 158 -3.08 -3.89 -6.21
CA CYS A 158 -2.17 -4.86 -6.81
C CYS A 158 -0.96 -4.19 -7.44
N PHE A 159 0.17 -4.89 -7.39
CA PHE A 159 1.43 -4.48 -8.01
C PHE A 159 1.96 -5.57 -8.93
N GLN A 160 2.77 -5.17 -9.87
CA GLN A 160 3.62 -6.10 -10.58
C GLN A 160 4.59 -6.75 -9.57
N THR A 161 4.82 -8.06 -9.72
CA THR A 161 5.81 -8.75 -8.90
C THR A 161 7.17 -8.09 -9.05
N GLY A 162 7.72 -7.61 -7.97
CA GLY A 162 9.02 -6.96 -7.90
C GLY A 162 9.99 -7.74 -6.99
N ASN A 163 11.15 -7.15 -6.74
CA ASN A 163 12.10 -7.70 -5.80
C ASN A 163 11.52 -7.71 -4.38
N VAL A 164 11.68 -8.82 -3.70
CA VAL A 164 11.37 -8.92 -2.27
C VAL A 164 12.44 -8.15 -1.52
N LEU A 165 12.04 -7.15 -0.75
CA LEU A 165 12.95 -6.31 0.04
C LEU A 165 13.11 -6.83 1.47
N ILE A 166 12.12 -7.55 1.98
CA ILE A 166 12.12 -8.13 3.33
C ILE A 166 11.56 -9.54 3.24
N THR A 167 12.32 -10.51 3.75
CA THR A 167 11.87 -11.89 3.97
C THR A 167 11.87 -12.16 5.45
N HIS A 168 10.86 -12.89 5.95
CA HIS A 168 10.94 -13.55 7.24
C HIS A 168 11.46 -14.97 7.02
N ASP A 169 12.62 -15.28 7.57
CA ASP A 169 13.16 -16.64 7.67
C ASP A 169 12.51 -17.38 8.85
#